data_7c433b1919455960ba7d55b011f4d524
#
_entry.id   7c433b1919455960ba7d55b011f4d524
#
_cell.length_a   1.000
_cell.length_b   1.000
_cell.length_c   1.000
_cell.angle_alpha   90.00
_cell.angle_beta   90.00
_cell.angle_gamma   90.00
#
_symmetry.space_group_name_H-M   'P 1'
#
loop_
_entity.id
_entity.type
_entity.pdbx_description
1 polymer ?
#
loop_
_entity_poly.entity_id
_entity_poly.type
_entity_poly.pdbx_seq_one_letter_code
_entity_poly.pdbx_strand_id
1 'polypeptide(L)'
;MEKLTQNFTLEEMTRSETAERMGIVNAPDAEHIDNLRNLCANVLEPLRAYMKKPLQVNSGFRCPDLNKAVGGASNSQHTKGEAADIACRNLKEARKMLEFVAAELVFDQAFAETNGKSFWLHVSYVSPKMSNRCTVKLLQHKR
;
A
#
# COMPACT_ATOMS: atom_id res chain seq x y z
N MET A 1 -3.35 -20.30 -3.72
CA MET A 1 -3.12 -18.87 -3.40
C MET A 1 -2.04 -18.33 -4.31
N GLU A 2 -2.37 -17.31 -5.10
CA GLU A 2 -1.41 -16.76 -6.06
C GLU A 2 -0.40 -15.87 -5.37
N LYS A 3 0.89 -16.12 -5.59
CA LYS A 3 1.97 -15.26 -5.12
C LYS A 3 2.27 -14.18 -6.14
N LEU A 4 2.36 -12.95 -5.67
CA LEU A 4 2.86 -11.82 -6.46
C LEU A 4 4.38 -11.79 -6.43
N THR A 5 4.95 -12.00 -5.25
CA THR A 5 6.38 -12.11 -4.97
C THR A 5 6.58 -13.17 -3.89
N GLN A 6 7.82 -13.39 -3.47
CA GLN A 6 8.14 -14.44 -2.51
C GLN A 6 7.29 -14.38 -1.22
N ASN A 7 7.05 -13.18 -0.68
CA ASN A 7 6.40 -13.00 0.62
C ASN A 7 5.03 -12.31 0.55
N PHE A 8 4.53 -11.98 -0.65
CA PHE A 8 3.26 -11.28 -0.80
C PHE A 8 2.34 -12.01 -1.76
N THR A 9 1.09 -12.21 -1.35
CA THR A 9 0.09 -12.91 -2.15
C THR A 9 -0.92 -11.93 -2.72
N LEU A 10 -1.56 -12.33 -3.82
CA LEU A 10 -2.65 -11.55 -4.42
C LEU A 10 -3.79 -11.40 -3.42
N GLU A 11 -4.09 -12.47 -2.66
CA GLU A 11 -5.16 -12.44 -1.66
C GLU A 11 -4.97 -11.35 -0.61
N GLU A 12 -3.76 -11.25 -0.02
CA GLU A 12 -3.54 -10.21 1.00
C GLU A 12 -3.55 -8.80 0.42
N MET A 13 -3.20 -8.64 -0.86
CA MET A 13 -3.21 -7.33 -1.53
C MET A 13 -4.59 -6.90 -2.02
N THR A 14 -5.59 -7.78 -1.93
CA THR A 14 -6.97 -7.49 -2.36
C THR A 14 -8.00 -7.71 -1.25
N ARG A 15 -7.58 -8.20 -0.10
CA ARG A 15 -8.48 -8.45 1.03
C ARG A 15 -9.02 -7.14 1.60
N SER A 16 -10.31 -7.11 1.93
CA SER A 16 -10.96 -5.96 2.54
C SER A 16 -12.18 -6.40 3.35
N GLU A 17 -12.18 -6.05 4.63
CA GLU A 17 -13.33 -6.30 5.51
C GLU A 17 -14.56 -5.53 5.04
N THR A 18 -14.37 -4.29 4.58
CA THR A 18 -15.45 -3.48 4.05
C THR A 18 -16.10 -4.12 2.83
N ALA A 19 -15.26 -4.63 1.91
CA ALA A 19 -15.77 -5.30 0.72
C ALA A 19 -16.59 -6.54 1.09
N GLU A 20 -16.09 -7.36 2.03
CA GLU A 20 -16.82 -8.54 2.51
C GLU A 20 -18.16 -8.18 3.14
N ARG A 21 -18.15 -7.18 4.04
CA ARG A 21 -19.36 -6.74 4.74
C ARG A 21 -20.41 -6.16 3.79
N MET A 22 -19.97 -5.45 2.75
CA MET A 22 -20.86 -4.78 1.81
C MET A 22 -21.17 -5.60 0.55
N GLY A 23 -20.62 -6.80 0.44
CA GLY A 23 -20.83 -7.65 -0.73
C GLY A 23 -20.19 -7.10 -2.01
N ILE A 24 -19.11 -6.35 -1.88
CA ILE A 24 -18.38 -5.79 -3.02
C ILE A 24 -17.33 -6.80 -3.49
N VAL A 25 -17.34 -7.11 -4.78
CA VAL A 25 -16.31 -7.98 -5.39
C VAL A 25 -15.10 -7.12 -5.72
N ASN A 26 -14.05 -7.25 -4.91
CA ASN A 26 -12.82 -6.46 -5.09
C ASN A 26 -11.82 -7.23 -5.95
N ALA A 27 -12.11 -7.32 -7.25
CA ALA A 27 -11.33 -8.13 -8.19
C ALA A 27 -10.45 -7.25 -9.08
N PRO A 28 -9.12 -7.43 -9.04
CA PRO A 28 -8.20 -6.71 -9.91
C PRO A 28 -8.18 -7.34 -11.31
N ASP A 29 -7.90 -6.52 -12.32
CA ASP A 29 -7.62 -7.03 -13.66
C ASP A 29 -6.12 -7.31 -13.82
N ALA A 30 -5.71 -7.75 -15.03
CA ALA A 30 -4.32 -8.10 -15.29
C ALA A 30 -3.35 -6.92 -15.08
N GLU A 31 -3.75 -5.72 -15.48
CA GLU A 31 -2.93 -4.52 -15.29
C GLU A 31 -2.76 -4.19 -13.81
N HIS A 32 -3.84 -4.28 -13.03
CA HIS A 32 -3.78 -4.06 -11.58
C HIS A 32 -2.86 -5.07 -10.91
N ILE A 33 -2.91 -6.32 -11.33
CA ILE A 33 -2.05 -7.38 -10.79
C ILE A 33 -0.58 -7.10 -11.11
N ASP A 34 -0.28 -6.66 -12.33
CA ASP A 34 1.09 -6.29 -12.69
C ASP A 34 1.60 -5.13 -11.84
N ASN A 35 0.76 -4.13 -11.60
CA ASN A 35 1.12 -2.99 -10.74
C ASN A 35 1.35 -3.44 -9.31
N LEU A 36 0.50 -4.30 -8.77
CA LEU A 36 0.70 -4.86 -7.43
C LEU A 36 2.01 -5.64 -7.33
N ARG A 37 2.33 -6.42 -8.36
CA ARG A 37 3.59 -7.17 -8.39
C ARG A 37 4.80 -6.23 -8.37
N ASN A 38 4.75 -5.14 -9.13
CA ASN A 38 5.81 -4.14 -9.15
C ASN A 38 5.97 -3.45 -7.80
N LEU A 39 4.86 -3.10 -7.15
CA LEU A 39 4.87 -2.51 -5.82
C LEU A 39 5.50 -3.47 -4.80
N CYS A 40 5.10 -4.74 -4.84
CA CYS A 40 5.65 -5.74 -3.93
C CYS A 40 7.15 -5.95 -4.16
N ALA A 41 7.57 -6.09 -5.42
CA ALA A 41 8.98 -6.36 -5.73
C ALA A 41 9.89 -5.18 -5.41
N ASN A 42 9.45 -3.96 -5.70
CA ASN A 42 10.29 -2.77 -5.59
C ASN A 42 10.23 -2.06 -4.24
N VAL A 43 9.16 -2.24 -3.49
CA VAL A 43 8.96 -1.53 -2.23
C VAL A 43 8.71 -2.48 -1.06
N LEU A 44 7.70 -3.35 -1.15
CA LEU A 44 7.27 -4.13 0.02
C LEU A 44 8.27 -5.22 0.40
N GLU A 45 8.87 -5.91 -0.57
CA GLU A 45 9.89 -6.93 -0.25
C GLU A 45 11.14 -6.32 0.41
N PRO A 46 11.73 -5.24 -0.14
CA PRO A 46 12.85 -4.59 0.55
C PRO A 46 12.49 -4.06 1.93
N LEU A 47 11.29 -3.48 2.09
CA LEU A 47 10.84 -2.97 3.38
C LEU A 47 10.67 -4.10 4.40
N ARG A 48 10.08 -5.22 3.97
CA ARG A 48 9.93 -6.40 4.82
C ARG A 48 11.28 -6.92 5.30
N ALA A 49 12.24 -6.99 4.39
CA ALA A 49 13.60 -7.43 4.73
C ALA A 49 14.27 -6.51 5.75
N TYR A 50 14.10 -5.20 5.57
CA TYR A 50 14.65 -4.21 6.49
C TYR A 50 14.01 -4.31 7.88
N MET A 51 12.69 -4.45 7.95
CA MET A 51 11.97 -4.55 9.21
C MET A 51 12.15 -5.90 9.91
N LYS A 52 12.62 -6.92 9.17
CA LYS A 52 12.89 -8.28 9.67
C LYS A 52 11.65 -8.94 10.27
N LYS A 53 10.48 -8.65 9.71
CA LYS A 53 9.20 -9.24 10.13
C LYS A 53 8.18 -9.14 9.01
N PRO A 54 7.14 -9.99 9.01
CA PRO A 54 6.05 -9.84 8.07
C PRO A 54 5.40 -8.45 8.17
N LEU A 55 5.00 -7.89 7.04
CA LEU A 55 4.24 -6.65 7.00
C LEU A 55 2.77 -6.98 6.90
N GLN A 56 1.94 -6.26 7.69
CA GLN A 56 0.50 -6.40 7.60
C GLN A 56 -0.04 -5.34 6.64
N VAL A 57 -0.65 -5.79 5.55
CA VAL A 57 -1.27 -4.91 4.56
C VAL A 57 -2.72 -4.67 4.97
N ASN A 58 -3.04 -3.42 5.31
CA ASN A 58 -4.40 -3.04 5.67
C ASN A 58 -5.25 -2.77 4.44
N SER A 59 -4.63 -2.26 3.37
CA SER A 59 -5.32 -1.95 2.12
C SER A 59 -4.31 -1.99 0.98
N GLY A 60 -4.61 -2.77 -0.05
CA GLY A 60 -3.84 -2.80 -1.28
C GLY A 60 -4.70 -2.28 -2.42
N PHE A 61 -5.08 -3.16 -3.36
CA PHE A 61 -5.98 -2.79 -4.44
C PHE A 61 -7.39 -2.53 -3.93
N ARG A 62 -8.03 -1.49 -4.49
CA ARG A 62 -9.46 -1.20 -4.28
C ARG A 62 -10.13 -0.99 -5.63
N CYS A 63 -11.18 -1.77 -5.92
CA CYS A 63 -12.02 -1.48 -7.06
C CYS A 63 -12.74 -0.14 -6.84
N PRO A 64 -13.27 0.51 -7.89
CA PRO A 64 -13.94 1.81 -7.74
C PRO A 64 -15.04 1.85 -6.67
N ASP A 65 -15.89 0.81 -6.62
CA ASP A 65 -16.96 0.74 -5.64
C ASP A 65 -16.44 0.67 -4.21
N LEU A 66 -15.39 -0.13 -3.97
CA LEU A 66 -14.77 -0.23 -2.66
C LEU A 66 -14.10 1.09 -2.28
N ASN A 67 -13.39 1.70 -3.21
CA ASN A 67 -12.71 2.97 -2.96
C ASN A 67 -13.72 4.06 -2.54
N LYS A 68 -14.87 4.10 -3.20
CA LYS A 68 -15.95 5.02 -2.84
C LYS A 68 -16.50 4.71 -1.44
N ALA A 69 -16.71 3.44 -1.14
CA ALA A 69 -17.27 3.00 0.15
C ALA A 69 -16.37 3.39 1.33
N VAL A 70 -15.05 3.37 1.16
CA VAL A 70 -14.10 3.76 2.22
C VAL A 70 -13.73 5.25 2.18
N GLY A 71 -14.31 6.02 1.28
CA GLY A 71 -14.07 7.46 1.20
C GLY A 71 -12.75 7.85 0.55
N GLY A 72 -12.19 6.98 -0.29
CA GLY A 72 -10.96 7.27 -1.02
C GLY A 72 -11.17 8.30 -2.13
N ALA A 73 -10.10 9.01 -2.48
CA ALA A 73 -10.13 9.95 -3.59
C ALA A 73 -10.38 9.20 -4.91
N SER A 74 -11.12 9.81 -5.83
CA SER A 74 -11.45 9.16 -7.11
C SER A 74 -10.22 8.81 -7.94
N ASN A 75 -9.10 9.54 -7.74
CA ASN A 75 -7.83 9.29 -8.42
C ASN A 75 -6.82 8.54 -7.54
N SER A 76 -7.29 7.83 -6.51
CA SER A 76 -6.43 7.09 -5.60
C SER A 76 -5.61 6.03 -6.33
N GLN A 77 -4.32 5.95 -6.00
CA GLN A 77 -3.43 4.92 -6.55
C GLN A 77 -3.81 3.51 -6.09
N HIS A 78 -4.57 3.37 -5.00
CA HIS A 78 -5.14 2.07 -4.62
C HIS A 78 -6.04 1.50 -5.72
N THR A 79 -6.72 2.35 -6.48
CA THR A 79 -7.60 1.89 -7.57
C THR A 79 -6.84 1.35 -8.77
N LYS A 80 -5.55 1.63 -8.86
CA LYS A 80 -4.68 1.17 -9.94
C LYS A 80 -3.80 0.00 -9.54
N GLY A 81 -3.84 -0.42 -8.29
CA GLY A 81 -2.92 -1.44 -7.76
C GLY A 81 -1.52 -0.90 -7.51
N GLU A 82 -1.37 0.41 -7.37
CA GLU A 82 -0.06 1.06 -7.21
C GLU A 82 0.28 1.44 -5.77
N ALA A 83 -0.63 1.23 -4.84
CA ALA A 83 -0.46 1.65 -3.46
C ALA A 83 -0.84 0.58 -2.45
N ALA A 84 -0.22 0.66 -1.28
CA ALA A 84 -0.57 -0.16 -0.13
C ALA A 84 -0.43 0.65 1.15
N ASP A 85 -1.28 0.34 2.13
CA ASP A 85 -1.21 0.86 3.48
C ASP A 85 -0.72 -0.25 4.40
N ILE A 86 0.39 -0.02 5.07
CA ILE A 86 1.06 -0.99 5.93
C ILE A 86 0.83 -0.62 7.38
N ALA A 87 0.27 -1.53 8.17
CA ALA A 87 0.00 -1.29 9.60
C ALA A 87 1.29 -1.03 10.38
N CYS A 88 1.25 -0.04 11.26
CA CYS A 88 2.34 0.28 12.17
C CYS A 88 1.83 0.33 13.60
N ARG A 89 2.66 -0.10 14.55
CA ARG A 89 2.28 -0.13 15.97
C ARG A 89 2.13 1.27 16.55
N ASN A 90 2.94 2.22 16.05
CA ASN A 90 2.99 3.57 16.55
C ASN A 90 3.66 4.48 15.52
N LEU A 91 3.74 5.77 15.84
CA LEU A 91 4.38 6.74 14.97
C LEU A 91 5.86 6.44 14.75
N LYS A 92 6.54 5.96 15.77
CA LYS A 92 7.96 5.62 15.67
C LYS A 92 8.22 4.55 14.61
N GLU A 93 7.39 3.51 14.58
CA GLU A 93 7.50 2.45 13.58
C GLU A 93 7.17 2.97 12.19
N ALA A 94 6.12 3.79 12.06
CA ALA A 94 5.76 4.38 10.78
C ALA A 94 6.90 5.24 10.23
N ARG A 95 7.55 6.03 11.08
CA ARG A 95 8.69 6.85 10.66
C ARG A 95 9.92 6.02 10.31
N LYS A 96 10.15 4.93 11.03
CA LYS A 96 11.26 4.03 10.72
C LYS A 96 11.11 3.44 9.32
N MET A 97 9.90 3.00 8.97
CA MET A 97 9.60 2.50 7.63
C MET A 97 9.74 3.60 6.58
N LEU A 98 9.19 4.79 6.86
CA LEU A 98 9.25 5.93 5.98
C LEU A 98 10.68 6.33 5.66
N GLU A 99 11.53 6.42 6.68
CA GLU A 99 12.94 6.81 6.50
C GLU A 99 13.69 5.82 5.64
N PHE A 100 13.44 4.51 5.83
CA PHE A 100 14.07 3.50 5.00
C PHE A 100 13.65 3.63 3.53
N VAL A 101 12.35 3.75 3.28
CA VAL A 101 11.82 3.91 1.92
C VAL A 101 12.40 5.14 1.26
N ALA A 102 12.39 6.27 1.98
CA ALA A 102 12.89 7.54 1.45
C ALA A 102 14.37 7.50 1.12
N ALA A 103 15.18 6.81 1.94
CA ALA A 103 16.63 6.77 1.77
C ALA A 103 17.09 5.72 0.76
N GLU A 104 16.42 4.58 0.67
CA GLU A 104 16.96 3.40 -0.01
C GLU A 104 16.19 2.96 -1.25
N LEU A 105 14.94 3.38 -1.42
CA LEU A 105 14.09 2.84 -2.48
C LEU A 105 13.66 3.90 -3.49
N VAL A 106 13.25 3.42 -4.67
CA VAL A 106 12.51 4.22 -5.64
C VAL A 106 11.03 4.01 -5.35
N PHE A 107 10.28 5.09 -5.19
CA PHE A 107 8.85 5.05 -4.83
C PHE A 107 8.18 6.32 -5.33
N ASP A 108 6.85 6.31 -5.42
CA ASP A 108 6.11 7.50 -5.83
C ASP A 108 5.72 8.35 -4.62
N GLN A 109 5.01 7.76 -3.67
CA GLN A 109 4.61 8.43 -2.43
C GLN A 109 4.94 7.55 -1.22
N ALA A 110 5.37 8.16 -0.14
CA ALA A 110 5.58 7.50 1.14
C ALA A 110 5.13 8.45 2.24
N PHE A 111 3.99 8.15 2.86
CA PHE A 111 3.35 9.00 3.86
C PHE A 111 3.13 8.22 5.15
N ALA A 112 3.68 8.70 6.26
CA ALA A 112 3.25 8.23 7.57
C ALA A 112 1.89 8.85 7.85
N GLU A 113 0.88 8.04 8.14
CA GLU A 113 -0.50 8.50 8.28
C GLU A 113 -1.12 8.03 9.58
N THR A 114 -2.09 8.79 10.07
CA THR A 114 -2.86 8.44 11.26
C THR A 114 -4.30 8.95 11.15
N ASN A 115 -5.22 8.23 11.80
CA ASN A 115 -6.60 8.69 12.00
C ASN A 115 -6.82 9.14 13.45
N GLY A 116 -5.72 9.30 14.22
CA GLY A 116 -5.78 9.62 15.65
C GLY A 116 -5.76 8.40 16.56
N LYS A 117 -6.03 7.21 16.03
CA LYS A 117 -6.05 5.95 16.81
C LYS A 117 -4.99 4.97 16.30
N SER A 118 -4.86 4.86 15.00
CA SER A 118 -3.95 3.93 14.34
C SER A 118 -2.93 4.68 13.51
N PHE A 119 -1.81 4.01 13.24
CA PHE A 119 -0.74 4.53 12.39
C PHE A 119 -0.47 3.54 11.27
N TRP A 120 -0.17 4.06 10.10
CA TRP A 120 0.22 3.21 8.96
C TRP A 120 1.15 3.98 8.03
N LEU A 121 1.85 3.24 7.18
CA LEU A 121 2.62 3.81 6.09
C LEU A 121 1.84 3.61 4.79
N HIS A 122 1.47 4.72 4.15
CA HIS A 122 0.97 4.70 2.78
C HIS A 122 2.17 4.76 1.86
N VAL A 123 2.31 3.80 0.96
CA VAL A 123 3.42 3.76 0.03
C VAL A 123 2.93 3.38 -1.36
N SER A 124 3.52 3.97 -2.40
CA SER A 124 3.14 3.69 -3.79
C SER A 124 4.35 3.59 -4.71
N TYR A 125 4.13 2.92 -5.82
CA TYR A 125 5.12 2.73 -6.88
C TYR A 125 4.41 2.74 -8.21
N VAL A 126 4.95 3.48 -9.18
CA VAL A 126 4.36 3.57 -10.53
C VAL A 126 5.37 3.08 -11.57
N SER A 127 4.85 2.59 -12.69
CA SER A 127 5.66 2.19 -13.83
C SER A 127 5.49 3.23 -14.94
N PRO A 128 6.55 3.56 -15.68
CA PRO A 128 7.91 3.05 -15.53
C PRO A 128 8.64 3.63 -14.32
N LYS A 129 9.74 3.02 -13.92
CA LYS A 129 10.50 3.37 -12.72
C LYS A 129 10.79 4.86 -12.59
N MET A 130 11.15 5.51 -13.71
CA MET A 130 11.53 6.92 -13.75
C MET A 130 10.35 7.88 -13.48
N SER A 131 9.11 7.38 -13.52
CA SER A 131 7.92 8.20 -13.25
C SER A 131 7.64 8.40 -11.75
N ASN A 132 8.38 7.72 -10.87
CA ASN A 132 8.19 7.82 -9.42
C ASN A 132 8.68 9.18 -8.91
N ARG A 133 7.84 9.88 -8.14
CA ARG A 133 8.06 11.26 -7.70
C ARG A 133 8.83 11.40 -6.41
N CYS A 134 8.97 10.34 -5.64
CA CYS A 134 9.65 10.32 -4.33
C CYS A 134 9.09 11.36 -3.33
N THR A 135 7.77 11.51 -3.30
CA THR A 135 7.10 12.44 -2.40
C THR A 135 6.94 11.84 -1.01
N VAL A 136 7.37 12.58 0.01
CA VAL A 136 7.37 12.12 1.41
C VAL A 136 6.52 13.04 2.27
N LYS A 137 5.75 12.46 3.21
CA LYS A 137 5.09 13.20 4.28
C LYS A 137 5.37 12.53 5.60
N LEU A 138 5.91 13.28 6.56
CA LEU A 138 6.33 12.75 7.87
C LEU A 138 5.16 12.36 8.75
N LEU A 139 4.02 13.02 8.58
CA LEU A 139 2.77 12.66 9.24
C LEU A 139 1.62 13.34 8.52
N GLN A 140 0.61 12.57 8.14
CA GLN A 140 -0.60 13.07 7.52
C GLN A 140 -1.81 12.52 8.27
N HIS A 141 -2.70 13.40 8.71
CA HIS A 141 -3.93 12.99 9.36
C HIS A 141 -4.99 12.61 8.33
N LYS A 142 -5.60 11.44 8.52
CA LYS A 142 -6.69 10.91 7.69
C LYS A 142 -7.92 10.70 8.55
N ARG A 143 -9.08 10.78 7.94
CA ARG A 143 -10.35 10.55 8.63
C ARG A 143 -10.75 9.09 8.63
#